data_b966f56b11407fdcee94e26a601ee1f6
#
_entry.id   b966f56b11407fdcee94e26a601ee1f6
#
_cell.length_a   1.000
_cell.length_b   1.000
_cell.length_c   1.000
_cell.angle_alpha   90.00
_cell.angle_beta   90.00
_cell.angle_gamma   90.00
#
_symmetry.space_group_name_H-M   'P 1'
#
loop_
_entity.id
_entity.type
_entity.pdbx_description
1 polymer ?
#
loop_
_entity_poly.entity_id
_entity_poly.type
_entity_poly.pdbx_seq_one_letter_code
_entity_poly.pdbx_strand_id
1 'polypeptide(L)'
;MTASLSRALARVTGASLGPYQTALLRIGLSFTWLCYLLREWPNRHELYGPNAPWSWGMAHELTGDNHAFTALMWSDSPVWFETVYALAIVFSALLMLGWRTRTMSVLSMLGVLSLQNRSVFIGDGGDNVVHLMALYMVLTRCGQVWSLDARRAARRKREGAEGDENGQGFGAGSWDLTGVVLWVVCGLGLVLAQFLGDDRMSWTGEGPLPGLSWPVALWGLWAVQGLWWAVRRHAPGEPRAVLDALAHLAHNGALLVIMAEVCLIYATAGWYKVQGTRWQDGTALFYPMHIDYFSPWPWLSHTLAASSLVVLLLSYGTVAVQVAFPFTLLNRRVKNVLLALMMAEHLGIAVLLGLPFFSLAMIVADAVFLPTSFLRRLEGARRLLPLPLARWRPEPVGSCPAPRTPAEEADGPADGSAGGPAAVPGPGRRTVG
;
A
#
# COMPACT_ATOMS: atom_id res chain seq x y z
N MET A 1 -11.55 31.69 0.89
CA MET A 1 -11.29 30.48 0.07
C MET A 1 -9.79 30.16 -0.01
N THR A 2 -8.91 31.14 -0.14
CA THR A 2 -7.45 30.99 -0.23
C THR A 2 -6.78 30.34 0.99
N ALA A 3 -7.14 30.73 2.23
CA ALA A 3 -6.54 30.18 3.46
C ALA A 3 -6.91 28.72 3.77
N SER A 4 -8.07 28.23 3.31
CA SER A 4 -8.45 26.81 3.43
C SER A 4 -7.71 25.95 2.41
N LEU A 5 -7.55 26.45 1.19
CA LEU A 5 -6.81 25.77 0.12
C LEU A 5 -5.32 25.67 0.46
N SER A 6 -4.69 26.74 0.95
CA SER A 6 -3.29 26.72 1.35
C SER A 6 -3.02 25.75 2.49
N ARG A 7 -3.91 25.66 3.48
CA ARG A 7 -3.81 24.66 4.57
C ARG A 7 -3.99 23.23 4.06
N ALA A 8 -4.91 22.99 3.12
CA ALA A 8 -5.08 21.69 2.51
C ALA A 8 -3.84 21.27 1.71
N LEU A 9 -3.30 22.18 0.90
CA LEU A 9 -2.07 21.96 0.13
C LEU A 9 -0.88 21.67 1.05
N ALA A 10 -0.65 22.48 2.07
CA ALA A 10 0.40 22.26 3.06
C ALA A 10 0.29 20.91 3.77
N ARG A 11 -0.94 20.43 4.03
CA ARG A 11 -1.16 19.11 4.63
C ARG A 11 -0.83 17.98 3.67
N VAL A 12 -1.23 18.08 2.40
CA VAL A 12 -1.00 17.03 1.39
C VAL A 12 0.46 16.95 0.97
N THR A 13 1.19 18.07 0.93
CA THR A 13 2.63 18.12 0.60
C THR A 13 3.51 17.85 1.81
N GLY A 14 3.06 18.16 3.02
CA GLY A 14 3.85 18.06 4.26
C GLY A 14 3.79 16.71 4.96
N ALA A 15 2.80 15.84 4.66
CA ALA A 15 2.63 14.57 5.36
C ALA A 15 1.99 13.48 4.49
N SER A 16 2.37 12.23 4.73
CA SER A 16 1.66 11.05 4.18
C SER A 16 0.39 10.79 4.99
N LEU A 17 -0.76 10.87 4.32
CA LEU A 17 -2.06 10.62 4.93
C LEU A 17 -2.33 9.11 5.05
N GLY A 18 -3.11 8.70 6.06
CA GLY A 18 -3.53 7.32 6.22
C GLY A 18 -2.41 6.29 6.36
N PRO A 19 -1.36 6.50 7.19
CA PRO A 19 -0.25 5.55 7.29
C PRO A 19 -0.68 4.17 7.83
N TYR A 20 -1.71 4.11 8.67
CA TYR A 20 -2.27 2.85 9.18
C TYR A 20 -3.07 2.12 8.11
N GLN A 21 -3.85 2.85 7.32
CA GLN A 21 -4.63 2.30 6.20
C GLN A 21 -3.71 1.69 5.14
N THR A 22 -2.68 2.40 4.72
CA THR A 22 -1.72 1.88 3.74
C THR A 22 -0.87 0.74 4.28
N ALA A 23 -0.56 0.72 5.58
CA ALA A 23 0.10 -0.41 6.20
C ALA A 23 -0.82 -1.66 6.25
N LEU A 24 -2.10 -1.47 6.52
CA LEU A 24 -3.09 -2.55 6.53
C LEU A 24 -3.31 -3.11 5.11
N LEU A 25 -3.42 -2.24 4.10
CA LEU A 25 -3.46 -2.65 2.70
C LEU A 25 -2.22 -3.48 2.33
N ARG A 26 -1.02 -2.99 2.67
CA ARG A 26 0.22 -3.72 2.42
C ARG A 26 0.21 -5.12 3.04
N ILE A 27 -0.11 -5.21 4.33
CA ILE A 27 -0.13 -6.48 5.06
C ILE A 27 -1.18 -7.40 4.47
N GLY A 28 -2.40 -6.90 4.31
CA GLY A 28 -3.54 -7.70 3.88
C GLY A 28 -3.40 -8.20 2.44
N LEU A 29 -3.08 -7.32 1.48
CA LEU A 29 -2.92 -7.72 0.08
C LEU A 29 -1.74 -8.68 -0.12
N SER A 30 -0.59 -8.40 0.53
CA SER A 30 0.55 -9.31 0.46
C SER A 30 0.24 -10.67 1.11
N PHE A 31 -0.52 -10.67 2.21
CA PHE A 31 -0.97 -11.91 2.86
C PHE A 31 -1.94 -12.69 1.96
N THR A 32 -2.93 -12.02 1.37
CA THR A 32 -3.89 -12.64 0.44
C THR A 32 -3.17 -13.29 -0.73
N TRP A 33 -2.26 -12.55 -1.37
CA TRP A 33 -1.47 -13.05 -2.49
C TRP A 33 -0.55 -14.21 -2.09
N LEU A 34 0.13 -14.08 -0.96
CA LEU A 34 0.97 -15.15 -0.42
C LEU A 34 0.17 -16.45 -0.16
N CYS A 35 -0.99 -16.34 0.48
CA CYS A 35 -1.85 -17.49 0.73
C CYS A 35 -2.36 -18.12 -0.58
N TYR A 36 -2.69 -17.28 -1.57
CA TYR A 36 -3.08 -17.72 -2.90
C TYR A 36 -1.98 -18.55 -3.56
N LEU A 37 -0.75 -18.03 -3.62
CA LEU A 37 0.41 -18.75 -4.16
C LEU A 37 0.69 -20.07 -3.42
N LEU A 38 0.59 -20.07 -2.09
CA LEU A 38 0.82 -21.28 -1.29
C LEU A 38 -0.27 -22.33 -1.52
N ARG A 39 -1.53 -21.90 -1.69
CA ARG A 39 -2.64 -22.82 -2.06
C ARG A 39 -2.39 -23.49 -3.41
N GLU A 40 -1.90 -22.72 -4.37
CA GLU A 40 -1.69 -23.18 -5.74
C GLU A 40 -0.35 -23.90 -5.96
N TRP A 41 0.52 -23.87 -4.97
CA TRP A 41 1.82 -24.51 -5.04
C TRP A 41 1.81 -25.96 -5.54
N PRO A 42 0.91 -26.85 -5.11
CA PRO A 42 0.88 -28.22 -5.61
C PRO A 42 0.59 -28.31 -7.11
N ASN A 43 -0.27 -27.45 -7.63
CA ASN A 43 -0.77 -27.48 -9.01
C ASN A 43 -0.15 -26.38 -9.90
N ARG A 44 0.90 -25.68 -9.41
CA ARG A 44 1.47 -24.50 -10.08
C ARG A 44 1.93 -24.77 -11.52
N HIS A 45 2.41 -26.00 -11.81
CA HIS A 45 2.84 -26.39 -13.15
C HIS A 45 1.68 -26.49 -14.13
N GLU A 46 0.53 -26.99 -13.67
CA GLU A 46 -0.70 -27.09 -14.49
C GLU A 46 -1.34 -25.71 -14.70
N LEU A 47 -1.23 -24.82 -13.70
CA LEU A 47 -1.84 -23.49 -13.74
C LEU A 47 -0.99 -22.48 -14.54
N TYR A 48 0.30 -22.43 -14.27
CA TYR A 48 1.18 -21.37 -14.77
C TYR A 48 2.42 -21.87 -15.52
N GLY A 49 2.70 -23.16 -15.45
CA GLY A 49 3.92 -23.75 -16.02
C GLY A 49 3.97 -23.63 -17.55
N PRO A 50 5.17 -23.85 -18.13
CA PRO A 50 5.33 -23.80 -19.57
C PRO A 50 4.50 -24.85 -20.34
N ASN A 51 4.28 -26.02 -19.70
CA ASN A 51 3.49 -27.13 -20.23
C ASN A 51 2.04 -27.16 -19.74
N ALA A 52 1.52 -26.05 -19.19
CA ALA A 52 0.14 -25.94 -18.78
C ALA A 52 -0.83 -26.14 -19.98
N PRO A 53 -2.11 -26.51 -19.76
CA PRO A 53 -3.12 -26.60 -20.81
C PRO A 53 -3.23 -25.31 -21.64
N TRP A 54 -3.11 -24.14 -21.00
CA TRP A 54 -2.88 -22.85 -21.65
C TRP A 54 -1.39 -22.75 -21.99
N SER A 55 -1.00 -23.14 -23.19
CA SER A 55 0.41 -23.29 -23.59
C SER A 55 1.20 -21.98 -23.47
N TRP A 56 2.53 -22.11 -23.33
CA TRP A 56 3.42 -20.94 -23.27
C TRP A 56 3.29 -20.08 -24.53
N GLY A 57 3.23 -20.69 -25.73
CA GLY A 57 3.09 -19.97 -26.99
C GLY A 57 1.80 -19.16 -27.09
N MET A 58 0.65 -19.75 -26.68
CA MET A 58 -0.64 -19.04 -26.65
C MET A 58 -0.64 -17.86 -25.68
N ALA A 59 -0.03 -18.05 -24.51
CA ALA A 59 0.10 -16.98 -23.52
C ALA A 59 1.05 -15.87 -24.01
N HIS A 60 2.12 -16.24 -24.70
CA HIS A 60 3.08 -15.31 -25.27
C HIS A 60 2.41 -14.41 -26.33
N GLU A 61 1.64 -14.98 -27.24
CA GLU A 61 0.86 -14.25 -28.26
C GLU A 61 -0.13 -13.30 -27.58
N LEU A 62 -1.01 -13.81 -26.70
CA LEU A 62 -2.03 -12.99 -26.03
C LEU A 62 -1.42 -11.83 -25.23
N THR A 63 -0.36 -12.10 -24.48
CA THR A 63 0.29 -11.05 -23.69
C THR A 63 1.09 -10.07 -24.56
N GLY A 64 1.52 -10.48 -25.75
CA GLY A 64 2.06 -9.61 -26.80
C GLY A 64 1.01 -8.64 -27.29
N ASP A 65 -0.13 -9.13 -27.72
CA ASP A 65 -1.23 -8.34 -28.27
C ASP A 65 -1.80 -7.33 -27.24
N ASN A 66 -1.85 -7.74 -25.96
CA ASN A 66 -2.37 -6.90 -24.88
C ASN A 66 -1.30 -6.01 -24.21
N HIS A 67 -0.04 -6.07 -24.66
CA HIS A 67 1.10 -5.37 -24.08
C HIS A 67 1.26 -5.59 -22.57
N ALA A 68 0.80 -6.74 -22.06
CA ALA A 68 0.81 -7.07 -20.65
C ALA A 68 2.20 -7.53 -20.20
N PHE A 69 2.66 -7.00 -19.07
CA PHE A 69 3.93 -7.42 -18.48
C PHE A 69 3.83 -8.80 -17.84
N THR A 70 4.74 -9.69 -18.22
CA THR A 70 4.95 -10.96 -17.53
C THR A 70 6.38 -11.45 -17.72
N ALA A 71 7.13 -11.61 -16.61
CA ALA A 71 8.49 -12.15 -16.67
C ALA A 71 8.51 -13.65 -17.06
N LEU A 72 7.37 -14.36 -16.96
CA LEU A 72 7.27 -15.76 -17.37
C LEU A 72 7.38 -15.96 -18.89
N MET A 73 7.17 -14.90 -19.65
CA MET A 73 7.28 -14.96 -21.11
C MET A 73 8.71 -14.70 -21.63
N TRP A 74 9.68 -14.45 -20.74
CA TRP A 74 11.08 -14.30 -21.14
C TRP A 74 11.78 -15.62 -21.45
N SER A 75 11.25 -16.75 -20.95
CA SER A 75 11.75 -18.09 -21.22
C SER A 75 10.67 -19.14 -20.94
N ASP A 76 10.62 -20.17 -21.77
CA ASP A 76 9.80 -21.37 -21.59
C ASP A 76 10.44 -22.41 -20.65
N SER A 77 11.60 -22.10 -20.08
CA SER A 77 12.33 -23.00 -19.20
C SER A 77 11.56 -23.26 -17.89
N PRO A 78 11.36 -24.53 -17.49
CA PRO A 78 10.80 -24.88 -16.19
C PRO A 78 11.58 -24.30 -15.00
N VAL A 79 12.90 -24.18 -15.11
CA VAL A 79 13.75 -23.57 -14.07
C VAL A 79 13.46 -22.08 -13.92
N TRP A 80 13.23 -21.39 -15.03
CA TRP A 80 12.84 -19.98 -15.02
C TRP A 80 11.48 -19.79 -14.35
N PHE A 81 10.50 -20.62 -14.71
CA PHE A 81 9.18 -20.62 -14.09
C PHE A 81 9.27 -20.79 -12.56
N GLU A 82 9.99 -21.83 -12.09
CA GLU A 82 10.15 -22.08 -10.64
C GLU A 82 10.84 -20.90 -9.94
N THR A 83 11.83 -20.28 -10.59
CA THR A 83 12.54 -19.12 -10.04
C THR A 83 11.58 -17.95 -9.85
N VAL A 84 10.81 -17.59 -10.88
CA VAL A 84 9.85 -16.47 -10.81
C VAL A 84 8.76 -16.76 -9.76
N TYR A 85 8.25 -17.99 -9.70
CA TYR A 85 7.23 -18.37 -8.73
C TYR A 85 7.74 -18.30 -7.29
N ALA A 86 8.94 -18.83 -7.02
CA ALA A 86 9.58 -18.78 -5.70
C ALA A 86 9.88 -17.33 -5.29
N LEU A 87 10.36 -16.50 -6.20
CA LEU A 87 10.62 -15.08 -5.95
C LEU A 87 9.32 -14.33 -5.64
N ALA A 88 8.22 -14.63 -6.32
CA ALA A 88 6.91 -14.02 -6.02
C ALA A 88 6.45 -14.30 -4.58
N ILE A 89 6.64 -15.53 -4.09
CA ILE A 89 6.38 -15.91 -2.69
C ILE A 89 7.27 -15.12 -1.74
N VAL A 90 8.58 -15.08 -1.98
CA VAL A 90 9.55 -14.40 -1.14
C VAL A 90 9.26 -12.88 -1.07
N PHE A 91 9.02 -12.25 -2.21
CA PHE A 91 8.74 -10.80 -2.26
C PHE A 91 7.44 -10.45 -1.56
N SER A 92 6.41 -11.27 -1.70
CA SER A 92 5.14 -11.11 -0.97
C SER A 92 5.32 -11.23 0.54
N ALA A 93 6.07 -12.23 0.99
CA ALA A 93 6.36 -12.42 2.42
C ALA A 93 7.17 -11.24 2.99
N LEU A 94 8.18 -10.77 2.28
CA LEU A 94 9.01 -9.64 2.69
C LEU A 94 8.21 -8.32 2.69
N LEU A 95 7.34 -8.12 1.71
CA LEU A 95 6.43 -6.97 1.67
C LEU A 95 5.44 -7.01 2.82
N MET A 96 4.85 -8.16 3.12
CA MET A 96 3.95 -8.36 4.26
C MET A 96 4.62 -7.97 5.58
N LEU A 97 5.85 -8.41 5.80
CA LEU A 97 6.65 -8.06 6.98
C LEU A 97 7.10 -6.59 6.99
N GLY A 98 7.06 -5.92 5.84
CA GLY A 98 7.48 -4.54 5.70
C GLY A 98 9.00 -4.36 5.72
N TRP A 99 9.72 -5.29 5.10
CA TRP A 99 11.16 -5.20 4.90
C TRP A 99 11.46 -4.54 3.56
N ARG A 100 12.20 -3.42 3.58
CA ARG A 100 12.53 -2.66 2.36
C ARG A 100 11.29 -2.39 1.50
N THR A 101 10.24 -1.89 2.11
CA THR A 101 8.89 -1.79 1.54
C THR A 101 8.85 -1.17 0.15
N ARG A 102 9.67 -0.17 -0.15
CA ARG A 102 9.70 0.46 -1.48
C ARG A 102 10.15 -0.50 -2.57
N THR A 103 11.25 -1.22 -2.34
CA THR A 103 11.76 -2.20 -3.31
C THR A 103 10.85 -3.41 -3.38
N MET A 104 10.42 -3.92 -2.23
CA MET A 104 9.55 -5.10 -2.18
C MET A 104 8.17 -4.84 -2.78
N SER A 105 7.63 -3.61 -2.72
CA SER A 105 6.37 -3.31 -3.41
C SER A 105 6.51 -3.38 -4.94
N VAL A 106 7.62 -2.92 -5.50
CA VAL A 106 7.88 -3.06 -6.95
C VAL A 106 8.07 -4.53 -7.32
N LEU A 107 8.92 -5.26 -6.61
CA LEU A 107 9.19 -6.66 -6.91
C LEU A 107 7.95 -7.56 -6.71
N SER A 108 7.14 -7.29 -5.68
CA SER A 108 5.88 -8.00 -5.47
C SER A 108 4.86 -7.67 -6.56
N MET A 109 4.77 -6.41 -7.01
CA MET A 109 3.96 -6.03 -8.17
C MET A 109 4.38 -6.80 -9.43
N LEU A 110 5.67 -6.86 -9.72
CA LEU A 110 6.18 -7.64 -10.87
C LEU A 110 5.83 -9.13 -10.76
N GLY A 111 5.89 -9.70 -9.56
CA GLY A 111 5.46 -11.08 -9.30
C GLY A 111 3.96 -11.29 -9.55
N VAL A 112 3.11 -10.38 -9.07
CA VAL A 112 1.65 -10.40 -9.30
C VAL A 112 1.36 -10.32 -10.79
N LEU A 113 1.91 -9.31 -11.48
CA LEU A 113 1.73 -9.13 -12.92
C LEU A 113 2.20 -10.35 -13.72
N SER A 114 3.36 -10.92 -13.36
CA SER A 114 3.94 -12.05 -14.07
C SER A 114 3.07 -13.30 -14.02
N LEU A 115 2.45 -13.59 -12.89
CA LEU A 115 1.63 -14.78 -12.73
C LEU A 115 0.19 -14.57 -13.24
N GLN A 116 -0.43 -13.44 -12.93
CA GLN A 116 -1.81 -13.19 -13.35
C GLN A 116 -1.93 -12.99 -14.86
N ASN A 117 -0.96 -12.32 -15.50
CA ASN A 117 -0.96 -12.16 -16.95
C ASN A 117 -0.53 -13.44 -17.70
N ARG A 118 0.05 -14.43 -17.00
CA ARG A 118 0.40 -15.72 -17.61
C ARG A 118 -0.83 -16.53 -17.99
N SER A 119 -1.91 -16.46 -17.19
CA SER A 119 -3.14 -17.18 -17.47
C SER A 119 -4.36 -16.37 -17.04
N VAL A 120 -5.12 -15.93 -18.04
CA VAL A 120 -6.35 -15.16 -17.85
C VAL A 120 -7.54 -16.00 -17.37
N PHE A 121 -7.40 -17.33 -17.36
CA PHE A 121 -8.49 -18.26 -17.03
C PHE A 121 -8.52 -18.65 -15.55
N ILE A 122 -7.49 -18.34 -14.78
CA ILE A 122 -7.33 -18.80 -13.39
C ILE A 122 -7.86 -17.76 -12.40
N GLY A 123 -7.76 -16.47 -12.76
CA GLY A 123 -8.09 -15.37 -11.86
C GLY A 123 -9.58 -15.17 -11.62
N ASP A 124 -9.91 -14.70 -10.42
CA ASP A 124 -11.23 -14.22 -10.05
C ASP A 124 -11.25 -12.69 -9.81
N GLY A 125 -12.39 -12.15 -9.34
CA GLY A 125 -12.49 -10.73 -9.02
C GLY A 125 -11.53 -10.26 -7.93
N GLY A 126 -11.13 -11.14 -7.00
CA GLY A 126 -10.15 -10.85 -5.95
C GLY A 126 -8.74 -10.69 -6.51
N ASP A 127 -8.39 -11.48 -7.51
CA ASP A 127 -7.10 -11.38 -8.21
C ASP A 127 -6.98 -10.04 -8.92
N ASN A 128 -8.05 -9.57 -9.57
CA ASN A 128 -8.09 -8.25 -10.19
C ASN A 128 -7.91 -7.14 -9.16
N VAL A 129 -8.51 -7.26 -7.97
CA VAL A 129 -8.29 -6.30 -6.88
C VAL A 129 -6.83 -6.30 -6.42
N VAL A 130 -6.22 -7.48 -6.23
CA VAL A 130 -4.78 -7.59 -5.87
C VAL A 130 -3.91 -6.98 -6.95
N HIS A 131 -4.21 -7.21 -8.23
CA HIS A 131 -3.49 -6.65 -9.39
C HIS A 131 -3.49 -5.11 -9.37
N LEU A 132 -4.66 -4.50 -9.36
CA LEU A 132 -4.81 -3.05 -9.35
C LEU A 132 -4.17 -2.41 -8.13
N MET A 133 -4.42 -2.97 -6.95
CA MET A 133 -3.84 -2.47 -5.71
C MET A 133 -2.31 -2.60 -5.68
N ALA A 134 -1.73 -3.66 -6.27
CA ALA A 134 -0.28 -3.82 -6.36
C ALA A 134 0.37 -2.69 -7.18
N LEU A 135 -0.25 -2.26 -8.28
CA LEU A 135 0.21 -1.13 -9.09
C LEU A 135 0.23 0.18 -8.29
N TYR A 136 -0.87 0.50 -7.60
CA TYR A 136 -0.97 1.75 -6.85
C TYR A 136 -0.09 1.75 -5.59
N MET A 137 0.08 0.59 -4.94
CA MET A 137 0.89 0.47 -3.73
C MET A 137 2.36 0.81 -3.95
N VAL A 138 2.92 0.66 -5.15
CA VAL A 138 4.29 1.09 -5.48
C VAL A 138 4.51 2.57 -5.17
N LEU A 139 3.50 3.41 -5.39
CA LEU A 139 3.56 4.85 -5.15
C LEU A 139 3.32 5.22 -3.68
N THR A 140 2.84 4.28 -2.86
CA THR A 140 2.53 4.54 -1.46
C THR A 140 3.74 4.43 -0.55
N ARG A 141 3.73 5.17 0.56
CA ARG A 141 4.71 5.06 1.66
C ARG A 141 4.20 4.09 2.75
N CYS A 142 3.85 2.88 2.35
CA CYS A 142 3.16 1.89 3.20
C CYS A 142 4.03 1.27 4.32
N GLY A 143 5.32 1.63 4.39
CA GLY A 143 6.26 1.12 5.40
C GLY A 143 6.38 1.99 6.66
N GLN A 144 5.58 3.05 6.84
CA GLN A 144 5.74 4.00 7.93
C GLN A 144 5.30 3.44 9.30
N VAL A 145 4.32 2.54 9.33
CA VAL A 145 3.84 1.88 10.54
C VAL A 145 3.71 0.37 10.30
N TRP A 146 3.73 -0.41 11.36
CA TRP A 146 3.58 -1.86 11.37
C TRP A 146 4.53 -2.60 10.41
N SER A 147 5.77 -2.12 10.30
CA SER A 147 6.78 -2.66 9.39
C SER A 147 8.13 -2.85 10.07
N LEU A 148 8.98 -3.69 9.49
CA LEU A 148 10.38 -3.80 9.90
C LEU A 148 11.16 -2.51 9.59
N ASP A 149 10.78 -1.79 8.54
CA ASP A 149 11.39 -0.49 8.20
C ASP A 149 11.10 0.57 9.26
N ALA A 150 9.86 0.64 9.77
CA ALA A 150 9.51 1.53 10.87
C ALA A 150 10.27 1.21 12.16
N ARG A 151 10.45 -0.09 12.46
CA ARG A 151 11.26 -0.53 13.61
C ARG A 151 12.73 -0.10 13.48
N ARG A 152 13.33 -0.28 12.29
CA ARG A 152 14.70 0.17 12.02
C ARG A 152 14.85 1.66 12.13
N ALA A 153 13.89 2.43 11.61
CA ALA A 153 13.89 3.89 11.70
C ALA A 153 13.82 4.37 13.17
N ALA A 154 12.94 3.76 13.98
CA ALA A 154 12.82 4.07 15.40
C ALA A 154 14.09 3.71 16.19
N ARG A 155 14.72 2.55 15.88
CA ARG A 155 15.98 2.15 16.51
C ARG A 155 17.11 3.14 16.21
N ARG A 156 17.29 3.51 14.93
CA ARG A 156 18.31 4.51 14.53
C ARG A 156 18.13 5.87 15.20
N LYS A 157 16.86 6.29 15.38
CA LYS A 157 16.56 7.54 16.07
C LYS A 157 16.98 7.50 17.54
N ARG A 158 16.79 6.35 18.23
CA ARG A 158 17.21 6.15 19.62
C ARG A 158 18.73 6.12 19.76
N GLU A 159 19.41 5.34 18.92
CA GLU A 159 20.88 5.24 18.89
C GLU A 159 21.53 6.61 18.59
N GLY A 160 20.92 7.44 17.72
CA GLY A 160 21.36 8.81 17.46
C GLY A 160 21.14 9.76 18.64
N ALA A 161 20.04 9.64 19.36
CA ALA A 161 19.76 10.45 20.54
C ALA A 161 20.69 10.08 21.71
N GLU A 162 20.92 8.79 21.96
CA GLU A 162 21.86 8.31 22.99
C GLU A 162 23.32 8.69 22.67
N GLY A 163 23.69 8.74 21.37
CA GLY A 163 25.02 9.15 20.92
C GLY A 163 25.26 10.66 21.09
N ASP A 164 24.22 11.47 20.98
CA ASP A 164 24.30 12.94 21.15
C ASP A 164 24.43 13.31 22.64
N GLU A 165 23.76 12.59 23.54
CA GLU A 165 23.89 12.75 25.00
C GLU A 165 25.29 12.35 25.50
N ASN A 166 25.97 11.37 24.85
CA ASN A 166 27.29 10.91 25.22
C ASN A 166 28.44 11.63 24.50
N GLY A 167 28.18 12.69 23.73
CA GLY A 167 29.20 13.46 23.00
C GLY A 167 29.90 12.66 21.87
N GLN A 168 29.46 11.45 21.60
CA GLN A 168 29.89 10.63 20.47
C GLN A 168 28.91 10.84 19.31
N GLY A 169 29.02 11.96 18.63
CA GLY A 169 28.27 12.22 17.41
C GLY A 169 28.46 11.04 16.42
N PHE A 170 27.50 10.14 16.40
CA PHE A 170 27.49 9.06 15.38
C PHE A 170 27.37 9.74 14.01
N GLY A 171 28.47 9.77 13.32
CA GLY A 171 28.61 10.35 12.00
C GLY A 171 27.48 9.92 11.07
N ALA A 172 26.97 10.83 10.29
CA ALA A 172 25.98 10.70 9.21
C ALA A 172 26.38 9.67 8.11
N GLY A 173 27.16 8.63 8.44
CA GLY A 173 27.97 7.83 7.53
C GLY A 173 27.75 6.32 7.52
N SER A 174 26.82 5.73 8.28
CA SER A 174 26.62 4.28 8.13
C SER A 174 25.98 3.98 6.77
N TRP A 175 26.75 3.39 5.90
CA TRP A 175 26.28 2.89 4.60
C TRP A 175 25.17 1.86 4.81
N ASP A 176 24.03 2.10 4.17
CA ASP A 176 23.00 1.08 4.08
C ASP A 176 23.40 0.05 3.01
N LEU A 177 24.44 -0.76 3.32
CA LEU A 177 25.00 -1.73 2.39
C LEU A 177 23.92 -2.62 1.77
N THR A 178 22.97 -3.11 2.58
CA THR A 178 21.86 -3.94 2.08
C THR A 178 21.00 -3.19 1.06
N GLY A 179 20.73 -1.89 1.28
CA GLY A 179 19.98 -1.08 0.33
C GLY A 179 20.74 -0.86 -0.98
N VAL A 180 22.06 -0.61 -0.90
CA VAL A 180 22.92 -0.45 -2.08
C VAL A 180 23.02 -1.75 -2.86
N VAL A 181 23.28 -2.88 -2.20
CA VAL A 181 23.34 -4.20 -2.83
C VAL A 181 22.03 -4.52 -3.55
N LEU A 182 20.89 -4.31 -2.89
CA LEU A 182 19.58 -4.57 -3.48
C LEU A 182 19.32 -3.66 -4.70
N TRP A 183 19.70 -2.40 -4.63
CA TRP A 183 19.56 -1.45 -5.74
C TRP A 183 20.43 -1.86 -6.93
N VAL A 184 21.69 -2.28 -6.69
CA VAL A 184 22.60 -2.80 -7.73
C VAL A 184 22.05 -4.09 -8.34
N VAL A 185 21.60 -5.03 -7.53
CA VAL A 185 21.01 -6.30 -8.01
C VAL A 185 19.77 -6.05 -8.86
N CYS A 186 18.89 -5.12 -8.45
CA CYS A 186 17.73 -4.71 -9.28
C CYS A 186 18.19 -4.08 -10.60
N GLY A 187 19.21 -3.22 -10.59
CA GLY A 187 19.77 -2.61 -11.81
C GLY A 187 20.36 -3.67 -12.77
N LEU A 188 21.12 -4.62 -12.23
CA LEU A 188 21.63 -5.75 -13.03
C LEU A 188 20.48 -6.61 -13.59
N GLY A 189 19.44 -6.86 -12.80
CA GLY A 189 18.22 -7.54 -13.25
C GLY A 189 17.54 -6.81 -14.41
N LEU A 190 17.44 -5.47 -14.35
CA LEU A 190 16.89 -4.66 -15.45
C LEU A 190 17.77 -4.73 -16.71
N VAL A 191 19.11 -4.69 -16.54
CA VAL A 191 20.05 -4.88 -17.68
C VAL A 191 19.83 -6.25 -18.31
N LEU A 192 19.80 -7.32 -17.51
CA LEU A 192 19.54 -8.66 -18.01
C LEU A 192 18.19 -8.77 -18.71
N ALA A 193 17.13 -8.20 -18.12
CA ALA A 193 15.82 -8.17 -18.72
C ALA A 193 15.80 -7.43 -20.08
N GLN A 194 16.59 -6.38 -20.22
CA GLN A 194 16.72 -5.62 -21.47
C GLN A 194 17.42 -6.42 -22.57
N PHE A 195 18.37 -7.31 -22.22
CA PHE A 195 19.11 -8.13 -23.19
C PHE A 195 18.46 -9.48 -23.45
N LEU A 196 17.79 -10.08 -22.45
CA LEU A 196 17.16 -11.41 -22.54
C LEU A 196 15.64 -11.31 -22.72
N GLY A 197 15.09 -10.15 -22.45
CA GLY A 197 13.66 -9.89 -22.61
C GLY A 197 13.27 -9.81 -24.09
N ASP A 198 12.06 -10.22 -24.33
CA ASP A 198 11.36 -10.15 -25.61
C ASP A 198 11.09 -8.69 -26.02
N ASP A 199 10.46 -8.48 -27.18
CA ASP A 199 10.05 -7.17 -27.74
C ASP A 199 9.31 -6.27 -26.74
N ARG A 200 8.71 -6.85 -25.70
CA ARG A 200 8.06 -6.15 -24.56
C ARG A 200 8.99 -5.28 -23.72
N MET A 201 10.28 -5.59 -23.71
CA MET A 201 11.30 -4.74 -23.12
C MET A 201 11.90 -3.77 -24.14
N SER A 202 11.27 -3.61 -25.29
CA SER A 202 11.63 -2.59 -26.28
C SER A 202 11.28 -1.19 -25.76
N TRP A 203 12.18 -0.23 -25.99
CA TRP A 203 11.96 1.17 -25.63
C TRP A 203 10.81 1.83 -26.41
N THR A 204 10.44 1.26 -27.55
CA THR A 204 9.34 1.72 -28.42
C THR A 204 8.04 0.97 -28.16
N GLY A 205 8.07 -0.05 -27.28
CA GLY A 205 6.91 -0.85 -26.95
C GLY A 205 5.87 -0.08 -26.10
N GLU A 206 4.66 -0.61 -26.04
CA GLU A 206 3.63 -0.12 -25.14
C GLU A 206 3.86 -0.61 -23.72
N GLY A 207 3.29 0.07 -22.72
CA GLY A 207 3.51 -0.18 -21.30
C GLY A 207 2.28 0.12 -20.46
N PRO A 208 2.47 0.34 -19.14
CA PRO A 208 1.37 0.47 -18.19
C PRO A 208 0.46 1.69 -18.40
N LEU A 209 0.92 2.66 -19.17
CA LEU A 209 0.16 3.87 -19.53
C LEU A 209 0.44 4.22 -20.99
N PRO A 210 -0.50 4.87 -21.70
CA PRO A 210 -0.27 5.33 -23.06
C PRO A 210 0.99 6.20 -23.18
N GLY A 211 1.90 5.82 -24.06
CA GLY A 211 3.17 6.51 -24.27
C GLY A 211 4.27 6.23 -23.23
N LEU A 212 4.04 5.32 -22.29
CA LEU A 212 5.01 4.91 -21.28
C LEU A 212 5.34 3.42 -21.41
N SER A 213 6.45 3.07 -22.05
CA SER A 213 6.88 1.68 -22.18
C SER A 213 7.34 1.08 -20.86
N TRP A 214 7.31 -0.26 -20.75
CA TRP A 214 7.74 -0.98 -19.55
C TRP A 214 9.19 -0.67 -19.14
N PRO A 215 10.17 -0.64 -20.06
CA PRO A 215 11.54 -0.23 -19.71
C PRO A 215 11.60 1.17 -19.10
N VAL A 216 10.91 2.15 -19.71
CA VAL A 216 10.88 3.52 -19.19
C VAL A 216 10.30 3.57 -17.78
N ALA A 217 9.21 2.83 -17.51
CA ALA A 217 8.61 2.76 -16.19
C ALA A 217 9.56 2.14 -15.15
N LEU A 218 10.15 0.98 -15.47
CA LEU A 218 11.01 0.24 -14.53
C LEU A 218 12.36 0.94 -14.30
N TRP A 219 13.02 1.43 -15.36
CA TRP A 219 14.23 2.23 -15.23
C TRP A 219 13.98 3.56 -14.52
N GLY A 220 12.81 4.17 -14.76
CA GLY A 220 12.36 5.37 -14.05
C GLY A 220 12.24 5.14 -12.55
N LEU A 221 11.58 4.06 -12.12
CA LEU A 221 11.47 3.69 -10.71
C LEU A 221 12.83 3.42 -10.07
N TRP A 222 13.72 2.72 -10.77
CA TRP A 222 15.08 2.45 -10.31
C TRP A 222 15.90 3.74 -10.17
N ALA A 223 15.86 4.62 -11.16
CA ALA A 223 16.56 5.91 -11.15
C ALA A 223 16.02 6.83 -10.05
N VAL A 224 14.70 6.92 -9.85
CA VAL A 224 14.07 7.71 -8.78
C VAL A 224 14.54 7.23 -7.40
N GLN A 225 14.66 5.92 -7.19
CA GLN A 225 15.18 5.37 -5.95
C GLN A 225 16.65 5.77 -5.71
N GLY A 226 17.48 5.71 -6.74
CA GLY A 226 18.88 6.14 -6.70
C GLY A 226 19.02 7.66 -6.44
N LEU A 227 18.24 8.46 -7.17
CA LEU A 227 18.18 9.93 -7.00
C LEU A 227 17.75 10.29 -5.57
N TRP A 228 16.71 9.65 -5.06
CA TRP A 228 16.26 9.84 -3.68
C TRP A 228 17.37 9.58 -2.66
N TRP A 229 18.11 8.49 -2.85
CA TRP A 229 19.23 8.14 -1.96
C TRP A 229 20.38 9.16 -2.09
N ALA A 230 20.73 9.57 -3.32
CA ALA A 230 21.78 10.54 -3.59
C ALA A 230 21.46 11.91 -2.97
N VAL A 231 20.24 12.43 -3.18
CA VAL A 231 19.81 13.73 -2.64
C VAL A 231 19.76 13.70 -1.11
N ARG A 232 19.28 12.63 -0.50
CA ARG A 232 19.28 12.50 0.97
C ARG A 232 20.68 12.55 1.58
N ARG A 233 21.69 12.12 0.83
CA ARG A 233 23.07 12.06 1.29
C ARG A 233 23.85 13.36 1.00
N HIS A 234 23.67 13.92 -0.18
CA HIS A 234 24.51 14.99 -0.68
C HIS A 234 23.85 16.37 -0.68
N ALA A 235 22.52 16.44 -0.64
CA ALA A 235 21.77 17.69 -0.67
C ALA A 235 20.63 17.69 0.37
N PRO A 236 20.95 17.76 1.69
CA PRO A 236 19.95 17.62 2.76
C PRO A 236 19.00 18.83 2.92
N GLY A 237 19.26 19.95 2.23
CA GLY A 237 18.46 21.18 2.29
C GLY A 237 17.19 21.16 1.45
N GLU A 238 16.95 22.23 0.71
CA GLU A 238 15.74 22.41 -0.12
C GLU A 238 15.48 21.29 -1.13
N PRO A 239 16.49 20.72 -1.84
CA PRO A 239 16.22 19.64 -2.79
C PRO A 239 15.59 18.42 -2.14
N ARG A 240 16.00 18.11 -0.90
CA ARG A 240 15.38 17.01 -0.12
C ARG A 240 13.94 17.34 0.25
N ALA A 241 13.65 18.57 0.64
CA ALA A 241 12.30 19.00 1.00
C ALA A 241 11.35 18.90 -0.20
N VAL A 242 11.80 19.30 -1.40
CA VAL A 242 11.02 19.16 -2.64
C VAL A 242 10.73 17.68 -2.95
N LEU A 243 11.74 16.81 -2.90
CA LEU A 243 11.54 15.38 -3.12
C LEU A 243 10.61 14.75 -2.08
N ASP A 244 10.72 15.14 -0.80
CA ASP A 244 9.81 14.66 0.25
C ASP A 244 8.37 15.13 -0.02
N ALA A 245 8.17 16.37 -0.47
CA ALA A 245 6.84 16.89 -0.84
C ALA A 245 6.26 16.14 -2.05
N LEU A 246 7.05 15.88 -3.09
CA LEU A 246 6.64 15.08 -4.26
C LEU A 246 6.27 13.65 -3.85
N ALA A 247 7.05 13.03 -2.97
CA ALA A 247 6.74 11.68 -2.48
C ALA A 247 5.49 11.64 -1.58
N HIS A 248 5.20 12.72 -0.82
CA HIS A 248 3.94 12.84 -0.10
C HIS A 248 2.77 13.01 -1.05
N LEU A 249 2.93 13.83 -2.08
CA LEU A 249 1.90 14.03 -3.12
C LEU A 249 1.60 12.73 -3.86
N ALA A 250 2.63 12.00 -4.30
CA ALA A 250 2.48 10.69 -4.95
C ALA A 250 1.76 9.69 -4.04
N HIS A 251 2.16 9.60 -2.76
CA HIS A 251 1.51 8.74 -1.77
C HIS A 251 0.03 9.09 -1.57
N ASN A 252 -0.26 10.37 -1.37
CA ASN A 252 -1.62 10.83 -1.09
C ASN A 252 -2.51 10.71 -2.33
N GLY A 253 -1.95 10.94 -3.54
CA GLY A 253 -2.62 10.70 -4.81
C GLY A 253 -2.94 9.23 -5.02
N ALA A 254 -1.97 8.34 -4.81
CA ALA A 254 -2.19 6.89 -4.90
C ALA A 254 -3.24 6.40 -3.90
N LEU A 255 -3.22 6.90 -2.66
CA LEU A 255 -4.24 6.56 -1.66
C LEU A 255 -5.64 7.02 -2.10
N LEU A 256 -5.75 8.22 -2.70
CA LEU A 256 -7.01 8.71 -3.25
C LEU A 256 -7.50 7.84 -4.40
N VAL A 257 -6.61 7.43 -5.31
CA VAL A 257 -6.93 6.51 -6.42
C VAL A 257 -7.42 5.17 -5.88
N ILE A 258 -6.74 4.58 -4.90
CA ILE A 258 -7.18 3.34 -4.24
C ILE A 258 -8.60 3.49 -3.66
N MET A 259 -8.87 4.59 -2.96
CA MET A 259 -10.21 4.84 -2.41
C MET A 259 -11.26 5.00 -3.51
N ALA A 260 -10.94 5.72 -4.59
CA ALA A 260 -11.82 5.89 -5.73
C ALA A 260 -12.08 4.54 -6.45
N GLU A 261 -11.05 3.72 -6.63
CA GLU A 261 -11.14 2.40 -7.25
C GLU A 261 -12.09 1.47 -6.47
N VAL A 262 -11.95 1.41 -5.14
CA VAL A 262 -12.87 0.63 -4.30
C VAL A 262 -14.32 1.13 -4.44
N CYS A 263 -14.53 2.44 -4.49
CA CYS A 263 -15.86 3.00 -4.74
C CYS A 263 -16.40 2.63 -6.14
N LEU A 264 -15.54 2.64 -7.17
CA LEU A 264 -15.92 2.26 -8.53
C LEU A 264 -16.27 0.77 -8.61
N ILE A 265 -15.50 -0.10 -7.96
CA ILE A 265 -15.78 -1.54 -7.90
C ILE A 265 -17.19 -1.75 -7.33
N TYR A 266 -17.54 -1.11 -6.23
CA TYR A 266 -18.89 -1.26 -5.64
C TYR A 266 -19.98 -0.58 -6.46
N ALA A 267 -19.71 0.59 -7.04
CA ALA A 267 -20.66 1.27 -7.91
C ALA A 267 -21.00 0.42 -9.14
N THR A 268 -19.98 -0.14 -9.79
CA THR A 268 -20.17 -0.99 -10.98
C THR A 268 -20.81 -2.32 -10.62
N ALA A 269 -20.37 -2.97 -9.54
CA ALA A 269 -20.98 -4.21 -9.04
C ALA A 269 -22.46 -4.02 -8.67
N GLY A 270 -22.79 -2.91 -8.00
CA GLY A 270 -24.16 -2.54 -7.69
C GLY A 270 -24.99 -2.27 -8.95
N TRP A 271 -24.41 -1.52 -9.90
CA TRP A 271 -25.08 -1.21 -11.17
C TRP A 271 -25.43 -2.47 -11.97
N TYR A 272 -24.49 -3.41 -12.13
CA TYR A 272 -24.75 -4.68 -12.81
C TYR A 272 -25.84 -5.51 -12.08
N LYS A 273 -25.82 -5.50 -10.75
CA LYS A 273 -26.86 -6.19 -9.96
C LYS A 273 -28.24 -5.56 -10.17
N VAL A 274 -28.33 -4.23 -10.17
CA VAL A 274 -29.63 -3.54 -10.40
C VAL A 274 -30.22 -3.88 -11.77
N GLN A 275 -29.39 -4.12 -12.79
CA GLN A 275 -29.83 -4.51 -14.14
C GLN A 275 -30.17 -6.00 -14.27
N GLY A 276 -29.65 -6.85 -13.38
CA GLY A 276 -29.83 -8.30 -13.45
C GLY A 276 -31.21 -8.76 -13.00
N THR A 277 -31.95 -9.51 -13.81
CA THR A 277 -33.32 -9.96 -13.53
C THR A 277 -33.42 -10.72 -12.21
N ARG A 278 -32.45 -11.59 -11.90
CA ARG A 278 -32.41 -12.35 -10.64
C ARG A 278 -32.18 -11.50 -9.40
N TRP A 279 -31.54 -10.37 -9.56
CA TRP A 279 -31.41 -9.38 -8.49
C TRP A 279 -32.68 -8.57 -8.33
N GLN A 280 -33.37 -8.27 -9.46
CA GLN A 280 -34.65 -7.54 -9.45
C GLN A 280 -35.79 -8.34 -8.84
N ASP A 281 -35.82 -9.67 -9.04
CA ASP A 281 -36.81 -10.55 -8.44
C ASP A 281 -36.43 -11.05 -7.04
N GLY A 282 -35.22 -10.67 -6.53
CA GLY A 282 -34.74 -11.00 -5.20
C GLY A 282 -34.28 -12.46 -5.04
N THR A 283 -34.10 -13.22 -6.14
CA THR A 283 -33.73 -14.63 -6.10
C THR A 283 -32.26 -14.90 -6.40
N ALA A 284 -31.45 -13.86 -6.59
CA ALA A 284 -30.08 -13.97 -7.09
C ALA A 284 -29.21 -14.95 -6.28
N LEU A 285 -29.28 -14.90 -4.95
CA LEU A 285 -28.47 -15.76 -4.08
C LEU A 285 -28.99 -17.20 -3.95
N PHE A 286 -30.22 -17.47 -4.38
CA PHE A 286 -30.76 -18.84 -4.39
C PHE A 286 -29.91 -19.76 -5.27
N TYR A 287 -29.49 -19.29 -6.46
CA TYR A 287 -28.77 -20.11 -7.43
C TYR A 287 -27.38 -20.53 -6.99
N PRO A 288 -26.47 -19.62 -6.58
CA PRO A 288 -25.14 -20.02 -6.14
C PRO A 288 -25.18 -20.93 -4.90
N MET A 289 -26.18 -20.78 -4.01
CA MET A 289 -26.35 -21.66 -2.86
C MET A 289 -26.74 -23.11 -3.23
N HIS A 290 -27.14 -23.36 -4.48
CA HIS A 290 -27.48 -24.71 -4.99
C HIS A 290 -26.45 -25.26 -6.00
N ILE A 291 -25.33 -24.53 -6.20
CA ILE A 291 -24.23 -25.00 -7.04
C ILE A 291 -23.16 -25.60 -6.13
N ASP A 292 -22.82 -26.86 -6.32
CA ASP A 292 -21.85 -27.59 -5.46
C ASP A 292 -20.51 -26.85 -5.33
N TYR A 293 -20.04 -26.24 -6.42
CA TYR A 293 -18.80 -25.47 -6.42
C TYR A 293 -18.84 -24.26 -5.45
N PHE A 294 -20.00 -23.63 -5.27
CA PHE A 294 -20.20 -22.48 -4.37
C PHE A 294 -20.89 -22.85 -3.05
N SER A 295 -20.95 -24.13 -2.70
CA SER A 295 -21.62 -24.59 -1.48
C SER A 295 -20.70 -25.44 -0.61
N PRO A 296 -19.63 -24.86 -0.01
CA PRO A 296 -18.69 -25.60 0.83
C PRO A 296 -19.36 -26.21 2.07
N TRP A 297 -20.50 -25.67 2.47
CA TRP A 297 -21.31 -26.13 3.59
C TRP A 297 -22.76 -26.38 3.11
N PRO A 298 -23.05 -27.52 2.40
CA PRO A 298 -24.37 -27.75 1.77
C PRO A 298 -25.54 -27.60 2.74
N TRP A 299 -25.41 -28.12 3.97
CA TRP A 299 -26.45 -28.01 5.00
C TRP A 299 -26.81 -26.54 5.33
N LEU A 300 -25.80 -25.66 5.40
CA LEU A 300 -26.00 -24.24 5.70
C LEU A 300 -26.63 -23.52 4.49
N SER A 301 -26.09 -23.75 3.30
CA SER A 301 -26.60 -23.18 2.05
C SER A 301 -28.08 -23.60 1.82
N HIS A 302 -28.41 -24.86 1.98
CA HIS A 302 -29.80 -25.35 1.87
C HIS A 302 -30.71 -24.77 2.93
N THR A 303 -30.27 -24.67 4.19
CA THR A 303 -31.07 -24.08 5.27
C THR A 303 -31.40 -22.59 5.00
N LEU A 304 -30.43 -21.82 4.53
CA LEU A 304 -30.65 -20.40 4.20
C LEU A 304 -31.51 -20.24 2.93
N ALA A 305 -31.26 -21.07 1.91
CA ALA A 305 -31.98 -21.03 0.65
C ALA A 305 -33.44 -21.54 0.78
N ALA A 306 -33.76 -22.34 1.80
CA ALA A 306 -35.11 -22.81 2.08
C ALA A 306 -36.08 -21.66 2.46
N SER A 307 -35.55 -20.53 2.93
CA SER A 307 -36.34 -19.35 3.29
C SER A 307 -36.27 -18.30 2.19
N SER A 308 -37.35 -18.12 1.43
CA SER A 308 -37.45 -17.06 0.40
C SER A 308 -37.22 -15.66 0.96
N LEU A 309 -37.65 -15.41 2.21
CA LEU A 309 -37.41 -14.12 2.88
C LEU A 309 -35.91 -13.88 3.14
N VAL A 310 -35.18 -14.91 3.57
CA VAL A 310 -33.71 -14.78 3.79
C VAL A 310 -33.01 -14.51 2.46
N VAL A 311 -33.34 -15.27 1.40
CA VAL A 311 -32.76 -15.04 0.06
C VAL A 311 -33.04 -13.63 -0.45
N LEU A 312 -34.28 -13.14 -0.30
CA LEU A 312 -34.68 -11.81 -0.70
C LEU A 312 -33.93 -10.72 0.07
N LEU A 313 -33.85 -10.84 1.41
CA LEU A 313 -33.14 -9.88 2.25
C LEU A 313 -31.65 -9.84 1.95
N LEU A 314 -31.03 -10.99 1.74
CA LEU A 314 -29.60 -11.06 1.36
C LEU A 314 -29.38 -10.46 -0.03
N SER A 315 -30.22 -10.77 -1.02
CA SER A 315 -30.10 -10.27 -2.39
C SER A 315 -30.27 -8.74 -2.43
N TYR A 316 -31.36 -8.20 -1.90
CA TYR A 316 -31.57 -6.76 -1.89
C TYR A 316 -30.66 -6.02 -0.93
N GLY A 317 -30.32 -6.62 0.21
CA GLY A 317 -29.38 -6.07 1.18
C GLY A 317 -28.00 -5.82 0.55
N THR A 318 -27.47 -6.81 -0.17
CA THR A 318 -26.22 -6.68 -0.94
C THR A 318 -26.28 -5.52 -1.92
N VAL A 319 -27.32 -5.45 -2.76
CA VAL A 319 -27.48 -4.35 -3.73
C VAL A 319 -27.54 -2.99 -3.03
N ALA A 320 -28.39 -2.89 -1.99
CA ALA A 320 -28.59 -1.63 -1.28
C ALA A 320 -27.30 -1.11 -0.64
N VAL A 321 -26.51 -2.00 0.01
CA VAL A 321 -25.26 -1.62 0.68
C VAL A 321 -24.20 -1.21 -0.35
N GLN A 322 -24.03 -1.97 -1.43
CA GLN A 322 -23.03 -1.68 -2.45
C GLN A 322 -23.33 -0.40 -3.23
N VAL A 323 -24.58 -0.17 -3.62
CA VAL A 323 -25.00 1.06 -4.31
C VAL A 323 -24.88 2.27 -3.38
N ALA A 324 -25.27 2.14 -2.12
CA ALA A 324 -25.29 3.28 -1.19
C ALA A 324 -23.89 3.69 -0.72
N PHE A 325 -22.93 2.77 -0.59
CA PHE A 325 -21.65 3.03 0.04
C PHE A 325 -20.87 4.22 -0.54
N PRO A 326 -20.67 4.36 -1.86
CA PRO A 326 -19.93 5.48 -2.44
C PRO A 326 -20.52 6.84 -2.10
N PHE A 327 -21.84 6.94 -1.95
CA PHE A 327 -22.55 8.19 -1.64
C PHE A 327 -22.47 8.59 -0.16
N THR A 328 -22.05 7.67 0.72
CA THR A 328 -22.05 7.89 2.17
C THR A 328 -20.72 8.37 2.73
N LEU A 329 -19.68 8.50 1.90
CA LEU A 329 -18.32 8.87 2.32
C LEU A 329 -18.26 10.20 3.07
N LEU A 330 -19.18 11.14 2.79
CA LEU A 330 -19.27 12.44 3.46
C LEU A 330 -19.82 12.33 4.89
N ASN A 331 -20.61 11.31 5.20
CA ASN A 331 -21.18 11.10 6.54
C ASN A 331 -20.46 9.98 7.28
N ARG A 332 -19.59 10.32 8.23
CA ARG A 332 -18.76 9.35 8.97
C ARG A 332 -19.56 8.25 9.68
N ARG A 333 -20.76 8.53 10.18
CA ARG A 333 -21.57 7.53 10.90
C ARG A 333 -22.16 6.53 9.94
N VAL A 334 -22.82 7.00 8.88
CA VAL A 334 -23.44 6.14 7.86
C VAL A 334 -22.35 5.33 7.14
N LYS A 335 -21.26 5.97 6.73
CA LYS A 335 -20.10 5.29 6.11
C LYS A 335 -19.60 4.13 6.97
N ASN A 336 -19.41 4.34 8.28
CA ASN A 336 -18.87 3.28 9.14
C ASN A 336 -19.84 2.11 9.31
N VAL A 337 -21.14 2.36 9.35
CA VAL A 337 -22.16 1.29 9.40
C VAL A 337 -22.16 0.50 8.09
N LEU A 338 -22.21 1.18 6.94
CA LEU A 338 -22.17 0.50 5.64
C LEU A 338 -20.85 -0.25 5.41
N LEU A 339 -19.72 0.33 5.82
CA LEU A 339 -18.42 -0.34 5.77
C LEU A 339 -18.43 -1.66 6.58
N ALA A 340 -19.00 -1.64 7.78
CA ALA A 340 -19.12 -2.86 8.58
C ALA A 340 -20.03 -3.90 7.93
N LEU A 341 -21.14 -3.46 7.30
CA LEU A 341 -22.02 -4.35 6.55
C LEU A 341 -21.33 -4.94 5.31
N MET A 342 -20.53 -4.16 4.57
CA MET A 342 -19.77 -4.65 3.42
C MET A 342 -18.71 -5.68 3.84
N MET A 343 -17.98 -5.41 4.91
CA MET A 343 -17.03 -6.39 5.45
C MET A 343 -17.73 -7.67 5.93
N ALA A 344 -18.92 -7.55 6.54
CA ALA A 344 -19.74 -8.69 6.92
C ALA A 344 -20.31 -9.45 5.72
N GLU A 345 -20.70 -8.75 4.65
CA GLU A 345 -21.11 -9.33 3.38
C GLU A 345 -19.98 -10.20 2.78
N HIS A 346 -18.77 -9.65 2.68
CA HIS A 346 -17.63 -10.41 2.19
C HIS A 346 -17.25 -11.58 3.09
N LEU A 347 -17.38 -11.45 4.41
CA LEU A 347 -17.21 -12.57 5.32
C LEU A 347 -18.28 -13.66 5.05
N GLY A 348 -19.51 -13.25 4.79
CA GLY A 348 -20.58 -14.14 4.35
C GLY A 348 -20.26 -14.86 3.05
N ILE A 349 -19.74 -14.14 2.05
CA ILE A 349 -19.30 -14.72 0.76
C ILE A 349 -18.19 -15.75 0.99
N ALA A 350 -17.20 -15.45 1.85
CA ALA A 350 -16.12 -16.38 2.18
C ALA A 350 -16.65 -17.70 2.75
N VAL A 351 -17.63 -17.62 3.65
CA VAL A 351 -18.16 -18.79 4.37
C VAL A 351 -19.22 -19.52 3.55
N LEU A 352 -20.18 -18.79 2.97
CA LEU A 352 -21.34 -19.39 2.29
C LEU A 352 -21.02 -19.82 0.87
N LEU A 353 -20.22 -19.04 0.14
CA LEU A 353 -19.90 -19.32 -1.26
C LEU A 353 -18.49 -19.90 -1.45
N GLY A 354 -17.72 -20.10 -0.38
CA GLY A 354 -16.40 -20.72 -0.48
C GLY A 354 -15.37 -19.89 -1.24
N LEU A 355 -15.49 -18.55 -1.21
CA LEU A 355 -14.58 -17.61 -1.89
C LEU A 355 -13.72 -16.83 -0.90
N PRO A 356 -12.86 -17.48 -0.09
CA PRO A 356 -12.14 -16.81 0.99
C PRO A 356 -11.09 -15.79 0.48
N PHE A 357 -10.42 -16.05 -0.64
CA PHE A 357 -9.37 -15.16 -1.16
C PHE A 357 -9.96 -13.92 -1.82
N PHE A 358 -11.03 -14.06 -2.61
CA PHE A 358 -11.82 -12.94 -3.11
C PHE A 358 -12.30 -12.05 -1.97
N SER A 359 -12.91 -12.66 -0.97
CA SER A 359 -13.47 -11.94 0.18
C SER A 359 -12.39 -11.25 0.99
N LEU A 360 -11.24 -11.90 1.19
CA LEU A 360 -10.11 -11.32 1.90
C LEU A 360 -9.54 -10.11 1.16
N ALA A 361 -9.37 -10.20 -0.16
CA ALA A 361 -8.93 -9.08 -0.99
C ALA A 361 -9.88 -7.87 -0.85
N MET A 362 -11.20 -8.12 -0.90
CA MET A 362 -12.21 -7.06 -0.77
C MET A 362 -12.25 -6.46 0.64
N ILE A 363 -12.23 -7.28 1.70
CA ILE A 363 -12.17 -6.80 3.10
C ILE A 363 -10.92 -5.93 3.32
N VAL A 364 -9.79 -6.33 2.75
CA VAL A 364 -8.55 -5.56 2.82
C VAL A 364 -8.67 -4.25 2.05
N ALA A 365 -9.27 -4.25 0.87
CA ALA A 365 -9.52 -3.03 0.10
C ALA A 365 -10.46 -2.06 0.86
N ASP A 366 -11.52 -2.58 1.48
CA ASP A 366 -12.44 -1.82 2.33
C ASP A 366 -11.75 -1.18 3.54
N ALA A 367 -10.69 -1.81 4.04
CA ALA A 367 -9.95 -1.31 5.20
C ALA A 367 -9.31 0.07 4.97
N VAL A 368 -9.19 0.55 3.72
CA VAL A 368 -8.76 1.92 3.41
C VAL A 368 -9.69 2.98 4.03
N PHE A 369 -10.97 2.65 4.20
CA PHE A 369 -11.98 3.54 4.77
C PHE A 369 -12.10 3.46 6.30
N LEU A 370 -11.34 2.58 6.97
CA LEU A 370 -11.37 2.47 8.43
C LEU A 370 -10.86 3.75 9.11
N PRO A 371 -11.52 4.22 10.17
CA PRO A 371 -11.06 5.39 10.90
C PRO A 371 -9.68 5.17 11.52
N THR A 372 -8.76 6.14 11.35
CA THR A 372 -7.41 6.08 11.96
C THR A 372 -7.47 5.92 13.48
N SER A 373 -8.48 6.51 14.13
CA SER A 373 -8.71 6.35 15.59
C SER A 373 -8.99 4.90 15.99
N PHE A 374 -9.74 4.16 15.18
CA PHE A 374 -9.97 2.73 15.37
C PHE A 374 -8.69 1.92 15.24
N LEU A 375 -7.91 2.16 14.18
CA LEU A 375 -6.64 1.46 13.94
C LEU A 375 -5.59 1.74 15.04
N ARG A 376 -5.55 2.97 15.56
CA ARG A 376 -4.71 3.31 16.72
C ARG A 376 -5.13 2.59 18.00
N ARG A 377 -6.43 2.38 18.21
CA ARG A 377 -6.93 1.59 19.35
C ARG A 377 -6.50 0.13 19.25
N LEU A 378 -6.57 -0.46 18.06
CA LEU A 378 -6.06 -1.82 17.80
C LEU A 378 -4.56 -1.93 18.12
N GLU A 379 -3.79 -0.92 17.77
CA GLU A 379 -2.36 -0.87 18.14
C GLU A 379 -2.17 -0.81 19.64
N GLY A 380 -2.97 -0.02 20.36
CA GLY A 380 -2.97 0.04 21.84
C GLY A 380 -3.31 -1.31 22.49
N ALA A 381 -4.36 -1.96 22.00
CA ALA A 381 -4.80 -3.28 22.49
C ALA A 381 -3.74 -4.36 22.25
N ARG A 382 -3.06 -4.34 21.09
CA ARG A 382 -1.95 -5.25 20.77
C ARG A 382 -0.77 -5.13 21.75
N ARG A 383 -0.55 -3.97 22.34
CA ARG A 383 0.50 -3.74 23.36
C ARG A 383 0.19 -4.40 24.69
N LEU A 384 -1.09 -4.68 24.98
CA LEU A 384 -1.55 -5.34 26.18
C LEU A 384 -1.50 -6.87 26.09
N LEU A 385 -1.40 -7.43 24.88
CA LEU A 385 -1.25 -8.85 24.68
C LEU A 385 0.22 -9.26 24.83
N PRO A 386 0.56 -10.24 25.71
CA PRO A 386 1.93 -10.67 26.00
C PRO A 386 2.48 -11.60 24.90
N LEU A 387 2.36 -11.22 23.63
CA LEU A 387 2.99 -11.94 22.55
C LEU A 387 4.49 -11.58 22.47
N PRO A 388 5.41 -12.55 22.29
CA PRO A 388 6.86 -12.30 22.29
C PRO A 388 7.35 -11.34 21.21
N LEU A 389 6.50 -11.02 20.23
CA LEU A 389 6.74 -9.99 19.22
C LEU A 389 6.37 -8.57 19.67
N ALA A 390 5.82 -8.40 20.89
CA ALA A 390 5.19 -7.15 21.36
C ALA A 390 6.15 -6.17 22.06
N ARG A 391 7.47 -6.38 22.06
CA ARG A 391 8.42 -5.37 22.59
C ARG A 391 8.61 -4.14 21.70
N TRP A 392 7.63 -3.85 20.84
CA TRP A 392 7.66 -2.68 20.00
C TRP A 392 6.85 -1.52 20.65
N ARG A 393 7.55 -0.46 20.99
CA ARG A 393 6.95 0.85 21.33
C ARG A 393 7.19 1.81 20.16
N PRO A 394 6.21 2.12 19.29
CA PRO A 394 6.28 3.34 18.51
C PRO A 394 5.97 4.51 19.43
N GLU A 395 6.80 5.54 19.42
CA GLU A 395 6.38 6.84 19.94
C GLU A 395 5.21 7.37 19.10
N PRO A 396 4.27 8.12 19.73
CA PRO A 396 3.24 8.82 18.97
C PRO A 396 3.95 9.69 17.91
N VAL A 397 3.52 9.58 16.67
CA VAL A 397 3.91 10.50 15.59
C VAL A 397 3.55 11.88 16.12
N GLY A 398 4.58 12.67 16.50
CA GLY A 398 4.40 14.00 17.06
C GLY A 398 3.51 14.80 16.10
N SER A 399 2.43 15.36 16.61
CA SER A 399 1.73 16.45 15.97
C SER A 399 2.80 17.49 15.62
N CYS A 400 2.99 17.78 14.34
CA CYS A 400 3.79 18.90 13.90
C CYS A 400 3.32 20.14 14.68
N PRO A 401 4.18 20.85 15.40
CA PRO A 401 3.77 22.09 16.06
C PRO A 401 3.17 22.99 14.97
N ALA A 402 1.99 23.54 15.24
CA ALA A 402 1.38 24.52 14.36
C ALA A 402 2.38 25.65 14.13
N PRO A 403 2.51 26.19 12.90
CA PRO A 403 3.33 27.36 12.66
C PRO A 403 2.83 28.47 13.58
N ARG A 404 3.73 29.05 14.38
CA ARG A 404 3.45 30.18 15.25
C ARG A 404 2.95 31.32 14.36
N THR A 405 1.81 31.88 14.70
CA THR A 405 1.30 33.10 14.06
C THR A 405 2.18 34.28 14.47
N PRO A 406 2.41 35.27 13.57
CA PRO A 406 3.22 36.43 13.88
C PRO A 406 2.76 37.32 15.07
N ALA A 407 1.56 37.03 15.62
CA ALA A 407 1.01 37.72 16.79
C ALA A 407 1.54 37.18 18.15
N GLU A 408 2.16 36.01 18.20
CA GLU A 408 2.72 35.44 19.43
C GLU A 408 4.18 35.87 19.73
N GLU A 409 4.84 36.57 18.78
CA GLU A 409 6.16 37.14 19.00
C GLU A 409 6.13 38.52 19.69
N ALA A 410 4.94 39.13 19.90
CA ALA A 410 4.80 40.47 20.49
C ALA A 410 4.55 40.46 22.02
N ASP A 411 4.28 39.32 22.66
CA ASP A 411 4.04 39.20 24.11
C ASP A 411 5.14 38.38 24.80
N GLY A 412 6.39 38.85 24.69
CA GLY A 412 7.44 38.48 25.64
C GLY A 412 7.31 39.35 26.90
N PRO A 413 7.50 38.80 28.12
CA PRO A 413 7.37 39.60 29.34
C PRO A 413 8.41 40.71 29.34
N ALA A 414 7.93 41.98 29.42
CA ALA A 414 8.75 43.14 29.67
C ALA A 414 9.30 43.03 31.09
N ASP A 415 10.57 42.68 31.21
CA ASP A 415 11.30 42.67 32.47
C ASP A 415 11.61 44.12 32.87
N GLY A 416 10.77 44.65 33.77
CA GLY A 416 10.92 45.98 34.33
C GLY A 416 11.91 45.95 35.52
N SER A 417 13.15 46.27 35.26
CA SER A 417 14.07 46.69 36.34
C SER A 417 14.57 48.10 36.05
N ALA A 418 13.96 49.07 36.71
CA ALA A 418 14.45 50.43 36.86
C ALA A 418 15.70 50.41 37.75
N GLY A 419 16.86 50.62 37.15
CA GLY A 419 18.11 50.89 37.85
C GLY A 419 18.60 52.31 37.50
N GLY A 420 18.63 53.22 38.48
CA GLY A 420 19.01 54.60 38.35
C GLY A 420 20.49 54.83 38.01
N PRO A 421 20.87 56.06 37.67
CA PRO A 421 22.13 56.38 37.06
C PRO A 421 23.29 56.44 38.08
N ALA A 422 24.32 55.62 37.88
CA ALA A 422 25.59 55.74 38.63
C ALA A 422 26.59 56.59 37.86
N ALA A 423 27.24 57.45 38.63
CA ALA A 423 28.13 58.56 38.24
C ALA A 423 29.41 58.17 37.49
N VAL A 424 29.83 59.06 36.61
CA VAL A 424 31.07 59.06 35.89
C VAL A 424 32.24 59.46 36.85
N PRO A 425 33.37 58.75 36.88
CA PRO A 425 34.61 59.25 37.43
C PRO A 425 35.52 59.73 36.27
N GLY A 426 36.00 60.99 36.41
CA GLY A 426 36.91 61.64 35.53
C GLY A 426 38.37 61.16 35.55
N PRO A 427 39.22 61.63 34.67
CA PRO A 427 40.50 61.02 34.37
C PRO A 427 41.61 61.47 35.38
N GLY A 428 42.25 60.50 36.01
CA GLY A 428 43.42 60.68 36.84
C GLY A 428 44.74 60.57 36.08
N ARG A 429 45.58 61.52 36.26
CA ARG A 429 46.93 61.83 35.71
C ARG A 429 47.91 60.63 35.89
N ARG A 430 48.83 60.60 34.89
CA ARG A 430 50.13 59.93 34.93
C ARG A 430 51.03 60.51 36.08
N THR A 431 51.83 59.67 36.70
CA THR A 431 53.19 60.01 37.15
C THR A 431 54.08 58.77 36.93
N VAL A 432 55.27 59.11 36.44
CA VAL A 432 56.46 58.34 36.11
C VAL A 432 57.12 57.83 37.41
N GLY A 433 57.75 56.69 37.35
CA GLY A 433 58.66 56.08 38.30
C GLY A 433 59.06 54.69 37.81
#